data_a0f3d5dcac6bb2ce83db43c6101ad0b1
#
_entry.id   a0f3d5dcac6bb2ce83db43c6101ad0b1
#
_cell.length_a   1.000
_cell.length_b   1.000
_cell.length_c   1.000
_cell.angle_alpha   90.00
_cell.angle_beta   90.00
_cell.angle_gamma   90.00
#
_symmetry.space_group_name_H-M   'P 1'
#
loop_
_entity.id
_entity.type
_entity.pdbx_description
1 polymer ?
#
loop_
_entity_poly.entity_id
_entity_poly.type
_entity_poly.pdbx_seq_one_letter_code
_entity_poly.pdbx_strand_id
1 'polypeptide(L)'
;MTITKQSDRGSLFNRIFSIAGLSIGGGILVCLLVYVSRTMDLRALAAQVQPGWLLLAALCIPFSESVDALLFYGMGRSAGCPMKLSGCFDAAYIGEFYYKLGPAGAPVQLKLMYDAGMPATYTASIYTWKAVANTMVYTGYAVAALAYKLLWRREGLGPAVVGAGALIALYLFLCGLAVFTALRPAPVQRLIRHILTFLSRHWKVMAREGMVEKGMDKVDEFCRQLRAFQGNRKLLVWLYAGMFLEITALFAVPAFLYRGLGLSGVSFWELILMQCLVMVLSRIIMLPGNAGGAEGSFYLFMGPLFGEHLAVGMVLWRFATFLEVMLLGGVWSVGRFA
;
A
#
# COMPACT_ATOMS: atom_id res chain seq x y z
N MET A 1 -13.87 3.76 -34.87
CA MET A 1 -14.75 4.57 -34.04
C MET A 1 -15.22 3.89 -32.74
N THR A 2 -15.03 2.60 -32.54
CA THR A 2 -15.47 1.84 -31.34
C THR A 2 -14.47 1.82 -30.18
N ILE A 3 -13.18 2.02 -30.42
CA ILE A 3 -12.12 1.97 -29.42
C ILE A 3 -12.08 3.21 -28.53
N THR A 4 -12.43 4.38 -29.08
CA THR A 4 -12.46 5.65 -28.34
C THR A 4 -13.60 5.70 -27.31
N LYS A 5 -14.77 5.10 -27.61
CA LYS A 5 -15.92 5.08 -26.69
C LYS A 5 -15.73 4.19 -25.47
N GLN A 6 -14.87 3.17 -25.55
CA GLN A 6 -14.60 2.25 -24.43
C GLN A 6 -13.55 2.85 -23.46
N SER A 7 -12.62 3.65 -23.99
CA SER A 7 -11.67 4.44 -23.20
C SER A 7 -12.36 5.50 -22.34
N ASP A 8 -13.35 6.20 -22.90
CA ASP A 8 -14.10 7.25 -22.19
C ASP A 8 -14.96 6.71 -21.05
N ARG A 9 -15.58 5.55 -21.22
CA ARG A 9 -16.41 4.93 -20.16
C ARG A 9 -15.54 4.47 -18.97
N GLY A 10 -14.36 3.93 -19.23
CA GLY A 10 -13.42 3.55 -18.17
C GLY A 10 -12.90 4.76 -17.40
N SER A 11 -12.60 5.85 -18.10
CA SER A 11 -12.16 7.11 -17.47
C SER A 11 -13.25 7.77 -16.63
N LEU A 12 -14.50 7.75 -17.13
CA LEU A 12 -15.66 8.27 -16.41
C LEU A 12 -15.96 7.47 -15.14
N PHE A 13 -15.95 6.13 -15.22
CA PHE A 13 -16.15 5.26 -14.07
C PHE A 13 -15.09 5.50 -12.99
N ASN A 14 -13.82 5.58 -13.37
CA ASN A 14 -12.73 5.85 -12.43
C ASN A 14 -12.85 7.24 -11.79
N ARG A 15 -13.27 8.27 -12.55
CA ARG A 15 -13.54 9.62 -12.02
C ARG A 15 -14.68 9.61 -11.00
N ILE A 16 -15.82 8.99 -11.34
CA ILE A 16 -16.97 8.88 -10.44
C ILE A 16 -16.59 8.12 -9.18
N PHE A 17 -15.88 7.00 -9.31
CA PHE A 17 -15.45 6.19 -8.18
C PHE A 17 -14.48 6.94 -7.26
N SER A 18 -13.52 7.68 -7.83
CA SER A 18 -12.58 8.53 -7.08
C SER A 18 -13.29 9.68 -6.37
N ILE A 19 -14.22 10.37 -7.07
CA ILE A 19 -15.01 11.48 -6.48
C ILE A 19 -15.88 10.93 -5.33
N ALA A 20 -16.57 9.82 -5.53
CA ALA A 20 -17.39 9.20 -4.48
C ALA A 20 -16.58 8.83 -3.24
N GLY A 21 -15.41 8.20 -3.41
CA GLY A 21 -14.56 7.82 -2.29
C GLY A 21 -13.96 9.03 -1.56
N LEU A 22 -13.52 10.06 -2.30
CA LEU A 22 -13.04 11.31 -1.71
C LEU A 22 -14.17 12.04 -0.96
N SER A 23 -15.39 12.04 -1.51
CA SER A 23 -16.56 12.67 -0.87
C SER A 23 -16.96 11.92 0.41
N ILE A 24 -16.97 10.60 0.39
CA ILE A 24 -17.25 9.77 1.58
C ILE A 24 -16.16 9.97 2.63
N GLY A 25 -14.89 9.83 2.25
CA GLY A 25 -13.77 10.00 3.18
C GLY A 25 -13.69 11.42 3.76
N GLY A 26 -13.89 12.43 2.91
CA GLY A 26 -13.98 13.83 3.34
C GLY A 26 -15.18 14.09 4.25
N GLY A 27 -16.35 13.53 3.92
CA GLY A 27 -17.53 13.62 4.75
C GLY A 27 -17.37 13.01 6.14
N ILE A 28 -16.77 11.81 6.23
CA ILE A 28 -16.45 11.16 7.50
C ILE A 28 -15.48 12.03 8.32
N LEU A 29 -14.43 12.57 7.68
CA LEU A 29 -13.46 13.42 8.35
C LEU A 29 -14.11 14.70 8.90
N VAL A 30 -14.97 15.36 8.11
CA VAL A 30 -15.72 16.54 8.54
C VAL A 30 -16.65 16.18 9.72
N CYS A 31 -17.37 15.07 9.65
CA CYS A 31 -18.21 14.60 10.76
C CYS A 31 -17.39 14.35 12.03
N LEU A 32 -16.23 13.72 11.92
CA LEU A 32 -15.32 13.49 13.05
C LEU A 32 -14.77 14.80 13.61
N LEU A 33 -14.38 15.76 12.77
CA LEU A 33 -13.92 17.08 13.21
C LEU A 33 -15.03 17.83 13.97
N VAL A 34 -16.26 17.83 13.42
CA VAL A 34 -17.42 18.44 14.09
C VAL A 34 -17.72 17.74 15.40
N TYR A 35 -17.66 16.41 15.44
CA TYR A 35 -17.86 15.64 16.68
C TYR A 35 -16.81 16.02 17.73
N VAL A 36 -15.52 15.99 17.37
CA VAL A 36 -14.42 16.36 18.26
C VAL A 36 -14.58 17.79 18.78
N SER A 37 -14.90 18.75 17.89
CA SER A 37 -15.04 20.17 18.27
C SER A 37 -16.23 20.44 19.22
N ARG A 38 -17.24 19.56 19.22
CA ARG A 38 -18.43 19.71 20.06
C ARG A 38 -18.37 18.92 21.37
N THR A 39 -17.58 17.84 21.41
CA THR A 39 -17.58 16.91 22.55
C THR A 39 -16.32 17.01 23.39
N MET A 40 -15.24 17.59 22.87
CA MET A 40 -13.96 17.69 23.57
C MET A 40 -13.57 19.14 23.86
N ASP A 41 -13.03 19.40 25.03
CA ASP A 41 -12.39 20.67 25.32
C ASP A 41 -11.02 20.75 24.60
N LEU A 42 -11.02 21.43 23.44
CA LEU A 42 -9.82 21.56 22.61
C LEU A 42 -8.68 22.31 23.33
N ARG A 43 -8.98 23.16 24.32
CA ARG A 43 -7.96 23.85 25.10
C ARG A 43 -7.30 22.91 26.11
N ALA A 44 -8.08 22.09 26.81
CA ALA A 44 -7.57 21.06 27.70
C ALA A 44 -6.74 20.02 26.93
N LEU A 45 -7.23 19.61 25.74
CA LEU A 45 -6.50 18.72 24.85
C LEU A 45 -5.18 19.32 24.40
N ALA A 46 -5.18 20.58 23.96
CA ALA A 46 -3.97 21.27 23.51
C ALA A 46 -2.91 21.38 24.61
N ALA A 47 -3.32 21.50 25.88
CA ALA A 47 -2.42 21.54 27.03
C ALA A 47 -1.71 20.19 27.31
N GLN A 48 -2.31 19.08 26.90
CA GLN A 48 -1.76 17.72 27.09
C GLN A 48 -0.93 17.24 25.90
N VAL A 49 -1.11 17.88 24.73
CA VAL A 49 -0.44 17.49 23.49
C VAL A 49 1.08 17.68 23.60
N GLN A 50 1.78 16.63 23.20
CA GLN A 50 3.24 16.60 23.11
C GLN A 50 3.70 16.74 21.64
N PRO A 51 4.05 17.96 21.18
CA PRO A 51 4.24 18.24 19.76
C PRO A 51 5.37 17.45 19.11
N GLY A 52 6.41 17.07 19.88
CA GLY A 52 7.50 16.25 19.36
C GLY A 52 7.05 14.87 18.85
N TRP A 53 6.12 14.23 19.55
CA TRP A 53 5.56 12.95 19.12
C TRP A 53 4.63 13.09 17.91
N LEU A 54 3.86 14.19 17.83
CA LEU A 54 3.04 14.47 16.65
C LEU A 54 3.90 14.75 15.41
N LEU A 55 5.02 15.44 15.59
CA LEU A 55 5.99 15.62 14.50
C LEU A 55 6.56 14.29 14.03
N LEU A 56 6.91 13.38 14.95
CA LEU A 56 7.36 12.03 14.57
C LEU A 56 6.28 11.27 13.82
N ALA A 57 5.02 11.39 14.22
CA ALA A 57 3.90 10.78 13.48
C ALA A 57 3.80 11.32 12.05
N ALA A 58 3.92 12.65 11.88
CA ALA A 58 3.91 13.29 10.57
C ALA A 58 5.14 12.95 9.71
N LEU A 59 6.28 12.67 10.31
CA LEU A 59 7.48 12.27 9.58
C LEU A 59 7.47 10.80 9.12
N CYS A 60 6.57 9.97 9.64
CA CYS A 60 6.50 8.56 9.28
C CYS A 60 6.21 8.33 7.80
N ILE A 61 5.28 9.09 7.21
CA ILE A 61 4.89 8.93 5.80
C ILE A 61 6.00 9.42 4.86
N PRO A 62 6.53 10.65 4.98
CA PRO A 62 7.66 11.07 4.15
C PRO A 62 8.88 10.13 4.26
N PHE A 63 9.13 9.60 5.45
CA PHE A 63 10.18 8.62 5.66
C PHE A 63 9.89 7.31 4.92
N SER A 64 8.68 6.76 5.06
CA SER A 64 8.22 5.55 4.38
C SER A 64 8.37 5.68 2.86
N GLU A 65 7.87 6.75 2.26
CA GLU A 65 7.96 7.03 0.82
C GLU A 65 9.41 7.23 0.35
N SER A 66 10.26 7.82 1.20
CA SER A 66 11.67 7.97 0.90
C SER A 66 12.41 6.63 0.89
N VAL A 67 12.07 5.73 1.82
CA VAL A 67 12.59 4.35 1.80
C VAL A 67 12.14 3.63 0.53
N ASP A 68 10.88 3.80 0.13
CA ASP A 68 10.37 3.22 -1.12
C ASP A 68 11.12 3.71 -2.35
N ALA A 69 11.36 5.01 -2.47
CA ALA A 69 12.17 5.60 -3.54
C ALA A 69 13.59 5.03 -3.58
N LEU A 70 14.22 4.84 -2.40
CA LEU A 70 15.54 4.23 -2.30
C LEU A 70 15.53 2.75 -2.69
N LEU A 71 14.45 2.01 -2.40
CA LEU A 71 14.27 0.62 -2.85
C LEU A 71 14.21 0.55 -4.37
N PHE A 72 13.42 1.40 -5.05
CA PHE A 72 13.40 1.49 -6.50
C PHE A 72 14.77 1.82 -7.09
N TYR A 73 15.47 2.79 -6.50
CA TYR A 73 16.81 3.19 -6.94
C TYR A 73 17.83 2.04 -6.86
N GLY A 74 17.90 1.35 -5.72
CA GLY A 74 18.83 0.26 -5.50
C GLY A 74 18.53 -0.95 -6.38
N MET A 75 17.24 -1.30 -6.54
CA MET A 75 16.81 -2.39 -7.41
C MET A 75 17.11 -2.08 -8.89
N GLY A 76 16.86 -0.85 -9.34
CA GLY A 76 17.20 -0.41 -10.69
C GLY A 76 18.69 -0.49 -10.99
N ARG A 77 19.53 -0.02 -10.07
CA ARG A 77 21.00 -0.15 -10.21
C ARG A 77 21.46 -1.61 -10.26
N SER A 78 20.89 -2.45 -9.41
CA SER A 78 21.22 -3.88 -9.39
C SER A 78 20.80 -4.60 -10.68
N ALA A 79 19.76 -4.13 -11.33
CA ALA A 79 19.30 -4.63 -12.62
C ALA A 79 20.11 -4.10 -13.83
N GLY A 80 21.12 -3.25 -13.60
CA GLY A 80 21.86 -2.61 -14.68
C GLY A 80 21.10 -1.50 -15.42
N CYS A 81 19.98 -1.05 -14.85
CA CYS A 81 19.11 0.01 -15.37
C CYS A 81 19.09 1.19 -14.39
N PRO A 82 20.14 2.02 -14.33
CA PRO A 82 20.21 3.09 -13.35
C PRO A 82 19.20 4.19 -13.69
N MET A 83 18.19 4.33 -12.85
CA MET A 83 17.29 5.48 -12.88
C MET A 83 17.89 6.66 -12.13
N LYS A 84 17.47 7.87 -12.51
CA LYS A 84 17.74 9.06 -11.68
C LYS A 84 17.01 8.93 -10.34
N LEU A 85 17.66 9.30 -9.27
CA LEU A 85 17.06 9.24 -7.92
C LEU A 85 15.75 10.07 -7.85
N SER A 86 15.70 11.24 -8.51
CA SER A 86 14.46 12.03 -8.63
C SER A 86 13.31 11.26 -9.25
N GLY A 87 13.55 10.46 -10.30
CA GLY A 87 12.52 9.63 -10.91
C GLY A 87 12.02 8.50 -9.99
N CYS A 88 12.87 8.03 -9.06
CA CYS A 88 12.44 7.08 -8.04
C CYS A 88 11.54 7.74 -7.00
N PHE A 89 11.84 8.98 -6.60
CA PHE A 89 10.97 9.77 -5.74
C PHE A 89 9.64 10.12 -6.42
N ASP A 90 9.67 10.48 -7.72
CA ASP A 90 8.44 10.68 -8.51
C ASP A 90 7.57 9.40 -8.48
N ALA A 91 8.17 8.22 -8.69
CA ALA A 91 7.46 6.96 -8.69
C ALA A 91 6.87 6.61 -7.30
N ALA A 92 7.57 6.89 -6.21
CA ALA A 92 7.09 6.66 -4.85
C ALA A 92 5.93 7.62 -4.50
N TYR A 93 6.20 8.92 -4.44
CA TYR A 93 5.23 9.92 -3.96
C TYR A 93 4.02 10.09 -4.86
N ILE A 94 4.21 10.19 -6.17
CA ILE A 94 3.09 10.30 -7.12
C ILE A 94 2.34 8.97 -7.24
N GLY A 95 3.07 7.85 -7.22
CA GLY A 95 2.47 6.51 -7.23
C GLY A 95 1.53 6.29 -6.05
N GLU A 96 1.96 6.62 -4.82
CA GLU A 96 1.15 6.48 -3.60
C GLU A 96 -0.06 7.44 -3.61
N PHE A 97 0.11 8.68 -4.09
CA PHE A 97 -1.01 9.60 -4.29
C PHE A 97 -2.11 8.99 -5.16
N TYR A 98 -1.77 8.44 -6.33
CA TYR A 98 -2.76 7.79 -7.20
C TYR A 98 -3.29 6.50 -6.61
N TYR A 99 -2.52 5.80 -5.77
CA TYR A 99 -2.98 4.62 -5.04
C TYR A 99 -4.08 4.95 -4.04
N LYS A 100 -4.00 6.11 -3.37
CA LYS A 100 -5.07 6.60 -2.48
C LYS A 100 -6.32 7.02 -3.24
N LEU A 101 -6.18 7.47 -4.49
CA LEU A 101 -7.34 7.83 -5.35
C LEU A 101 -8.07 6.59 -5.91
N GLY A 102 -7.40 5.43 -5.96
CA GLY A 102 -8.02 4.21 -6.47
C GLY A 102 -7.01 3.21 -7.06
N PRO A 103 -7.46 2.24 -7.86
CA PRO A 103 -6.62 1.16 -8.38
C PRO A 103 -5.58 1.61 -9.42
N ALA A 104 -5.57 2.90 -9.78
CA ALA A 104 -4.65 3.46 -10.78
C ALA A 104 -3.20 3.66 -10.28
N GLY A 105 -2.95 3.54 -8.97
CA GLY A 105 -1.63 3.79 -8.38
C GLY A 105 -0.53 2.91 -8.97
N ALA A 106 -0.72 1.60 -9.01
CA ALA A 106 0.28 0.68 -9.57
C ALA A 106 0.62 0.95 -11.05
N PRO A 107 -0.36 1.12 -11.97
CA PRO A 107 -0.08 1.51 -13.35
C PRO A 107 0.67 2.84 -13.47
N VAL A 108 0.33 3.85 -12.65
CA VAL A 108 1.00 5.16 -12.67
C VAL A 108 2.46 5.00 -12.19
N GLN A 109 2.69 4.28 -11.11
CA GLN A 109 4.03 4.02 -10.59
C GLN A 109 4.91 3.30 -11.63
N LEU A 110 4.37 2.24 -12.27
CA LEU A 110 5.06 1.54 -13.36
C LEU A 110 5.37 2.46 -14.53
N LYS A 111 4.44 3.34 -14.92
CA LYS A 111 4.64 4.32 -15.99
C LYS A 111 5.75 5.32 -15.64
N LEU A 112 5.75 5.87 -14.42
CA LEU A 112 6.78 6.82 -13.97
C LEU A 112 8.17 6.18 -13.96
N MET A 113 8.29 4.92 -13.54
CA MET A 113 9.56 4.18 -13.61
C MET A 113 10.00 3.95 -15.07
N TYR A 114 9.06 3.64 -15.97
CA TYR A 114 9.33 3.51 -17.39
C TYR A 114 9.79 4.84 -18.01
N ASP A 115 9.10 5.94 -17.72
CA ASP A 115 9.44 7.29 -18.18
C ASP A 115 10.80 7.76 -17.61
N ALA A 116 11.20 7.25 -16.44
CA ALA A 116 12.52 7.48 -15.85
C ALA A 116 13.66 6.67 -16.51
N GLY A 117 13.35 5.89 -17.55
CA GLY A 117 14.32 5.16 -18.38
C GLY A 117 14.43 3.66 -18.08
N MET A 118 13.56 3.11 -17.23
CA MET A 118 13.58 1.67 -16.94
C MET A 118 12.75 0.89 -17.95
N PRO A 119 13.27 -0.15 -18.62
CA PRO A 119 12.51 -1.00 -19.53
C PRO A 119 11.30 -1.66 -18.81
N ALA A 120 10.17 -1.80 -19.51
CA ALA A 120 8.91 -2.29 -18.93
C ALA A 120 9.01 -3.66 -18.25
N THR A 121 9.83 -4.58 -18.80
CA THR A 121 10.06 -5.91 -18.23
C THR A 121 10.79 -5.86 -16.89
N TYR A 122 11.77 -4.95 -16.76
CA TYR A 122 12.50 -4.71 -15.51
C TYR A 122 11.61 -4.04 -14.47
N THR A 123 10.86 -3.01 -14.89
CA THR A 123 9.89 -2.32 -14.03
C THR A 123 8.88 -3.30 -13.43
N ALA A 124 8.30 -4.18 -14.26
CA ALA A 124 7.36 -5.20 -13.81
C ALA A 124 8.01 -6.21 -12.83
N SER A 125 9.26 -6.61 -13.09
CA SER A 125 10.00 -7.55 -12.23
C SER A 125 10.32 -6.95 -10.86
N ILE A 126 10.77 -5.68 -10.82
CA ILE A 126 11.04 -4.93 -9.59
C ILE A 126 9.77 -4.80 -8.78
N TYR A 127 8.67 -4.37 -9.43
CA TYR A 127 7.39 -4.22 -8.77
C TYR A 127 6.86 -5.54 -8.20
N THR A 128 7.06 -6.64 -8.92
CA THR A 128 6.66 -7.98 -8.46
C THR A 128 7.44 -8.39 -7.21
N TRP A 129 8.76 -8.24 -7.19
CA TRP A 129 9.57 -8.56 -6.01
C TRP A 129 9.24 -7.66 -4.82
N LYS A 130 8.99 -6.37 -5.06
CA LYS A 130 8.52 -5.45 -4.03
C LYS A 130 7.17 -5.90 -3.47
N ALA A 131 6.21 -6.27 -4.33
CA ALA A 131 4.90 -6.75 -3.91
C ALA A 131 5.00 -8.05 -3.08
N VAL A 132 5.89 -8.98 -3.47
CA VAL A 132 6.17 -10.20 -2.69
C VAL A 132 6.73 -9.85 -1.32
N ALA A 133 7.77 -9.00 -1.27
CA ALA A 133 8.39 -8.60 -0.01
C ALA A 133 7.39 -7.86 0.90
N ASN A 134 6.60 -6.93 0.35
CA ASN A 134 5.53 -6.23 1.06
C ASN A 134 4.55 -7.23 1.69
N THR A 135 4.03 -8.17 0.90
CA THR A 135 3.07 -9.18 1.36
C THR A 135 3.67 -10.05 2.48
N MET A 136 4.93 -10.46 2.35
CA MET A 136 5.60 -11.27 3.38
C MET A 136 5.79 -10.51 4.69
N VAL A 137 6.22 -9.25 4.64
CA VAL A 137 6.39 -8.41 5.84
C VAL A 137 5.05 -8.13 6.50
N TYR A 138 4.03 -7.74 5.72
CA TYR A 138 2.66 -7.57 6.25
C TYR A 138 2.14 -8.84 6.92
N THR A 139 2.35 -10.00 6.29
CA THR A 139 1.93 -11.29 6.85
C THR A 139 2.66 -11.59 8.16
N GLY A 140 3.96 -11.31 8.24
CA GLY A 140 4.73 -11.45 9.48
C GLY A 140 4.14 -10.62 10.63
N TYR A 141 3.86 -9.34 10.39
CA TYR A 141 3.19 -8.48 11.35
C TYR A 141 1.79 -8.97 11.72
N ALA A 142 1.01 -9.42 10.74
CA ALA A 142 -0.35 -9.88 10.95
C ALA A 142 -0.41 -11.16 11.80
N VAL A 143 0.51 -12.10 11.56
CA VAL A 143 0.65 -13.32 12.39
C VAL A 143 1.10 -12.94 13.80
N ALA A 144 2.07 -12.04 13.95
CA ALA A 144 2.52 -11.57 15.26
C ALA A 144 1.39 -10.86 16.03
N ALA A 145 0.59 -10.02 15.35
CA ALA A 145 -0.54 -9.33 15.94
C ALA A 145 -1.64 -10.29 16.42
N LEU A 146 -1.96 -11.30 15.61
CA LEU A 146 -2.93 -12.33 15.98
C LEU A 146 -2.42 -13.17 17.15
N ALA A 147 -1.17 -13.60 17.11
CA ALA A 147 -0.54 -14.33 18.21
C ALA A 147 -0.54 -13.51 19.52
N TYR A 148 -0.22 -12.21 19.42
CA TYR A 148 -0.25 -11.31 20.57
C TYR A 148 -1.65 -11.23 21.20
N LYS A 149 -2.72 -11.06 20.39
CA LYS A 149 -4.10 -11.04 20.89
C LYS A 149 -4.52 -12.36 21.55
N LEU A 150 -4.23 -13.46 20.91
CA LEU A 150 -4.67 -14.78 21.39
C LEU A 150 -3.89 -15.27 22.61
N LEU A 151 -2.56 -15.07 22.61
CA LEU A 151 -1.68 -15.64 23.64
C LEU A 151 -1.47 -14.71 24.83
N TRP A 152 -1.33 -13.40 24.55
CA TRP A 152 -0.96 -12.44 25.59
C TRP A 152 -2.19 -11.73 26.19
N ARG A 153 -3.05 -11.21 25.35
CA ARG A 153 -4.30 -10.54 25.82
C ARG A 153 -5.38 -11.54 26.20
N ARG A 154 -5.26 -12.80 25.78
CA ARG A 154 -6.25 -13.86 26.01
C ARG A 154 -7.67 -13.45 25.63
N GLU A 155 -7.79 -12.55 24.66
CA GLU A 155 -9.08 -12.14 24.10
C GLU A 155 -9.68 -13.31 23.34
N GLY A 156 -10.97 -13.56 23.53
CA GLY A 156 -11.67 -14.60 22.79
C GLY A 156 -11.71 -14.35 21.28
N LEU A 157 -12.07 -15.38 20.51
CA LEU A 157 -12.25 -15.29 19.05
C LEU A 157 -13.51 -14.48 18.70
N GLY A 158 -13.50 -13.18 18.95
CA GLY A 158 -14.56 -12.29 18.50
C GLY A 158 -14.60 -12.20 16.96
N PRO A 159 -15.74 -11.77 16.37
CA PRO A 159 -15.93 -11.72 14.90
C PRO A 159 -14.83 -10.97 14.17
N ALA A 160 -14.28 -9.91 14.77
CA ALA A 160 -13.20 -9.12 14.21
C ALA A 160 -11.87 -9.88 14.14
N VAL A 161 -11.55 -10.66 15.18
CA VAL A 161 -10.35 -11.50 15.24
C VAL A 161 -10.46 -12.65 14.23
N VAL A 162 -11.65 -13.25 14.12
CA VAL A 162 -11.96 -14.29 13.12
C VAL A 162 -11.83 -13.72 11.69
N GLY A 163 -12.40 -12.54 11.43
CA GLY A 163 -12.29 -11.86 10.14
C GLY A 163 -10.84 -11.51 9.78
N ALA A 164 -10.09 -10.97 10.73
CA ALA A 164 -8.66 -10.71 10.55
C ALA A 164 -7.88 -12.01 10.30
N GLY A 165 -8.17 -13.09 11.02
CA GLY A 165 -7.55 -14.40 10.82
C GLY A 165 -7.83 -14.98 9.44
N ALA A 166 -9.06 -14.88 8.93
CA ALA A 166 -9.43 -15.32 7.57
C ALA A 166 -8.66 -14.52 6.50
N LEU A 167 -8.53 -13.20 6.69
CA LEU A 167 -7.75 -12.37 5.78
C LEU A 167 -6.26 -12.70 5.83
N ILE A 168 -5.71 -12.94 7.02
CA ILE A 168 -4.32 -13.38 7.18
C ILE A 168 -4.11 -14.71 6.45
N ALA A 169 -5.02 -15.66 6.56
CA ALA A 169 -4.97 -16.92 5.82
C ALA A 169 -5.00 -16.70 4.30
N LEU A 170 -5.85 -15.78 3.82
CA LEU A 170 -5.86 -15.37 2.41
C LEU A 170 -4.53 -14.72 2.00
N TYR A 171 -3.96 -13.83 2.81
CA TYR A 171 -2.66 -13.23 2.55
C TYR A 171 -1.53 -14.28 2.51
N LEU A 172 -1.53 -15.23 3.44
CA LEU A 172 -0.58 -16.36 3.43
C LEU A 172 -0.71 -17.19 2.15
N PHE A 173 -1.93 -17.48 1.72
CA PHE A 173 -2.19 -18.19 0.47
C PHE A 173 -1.67 -17.40 -0.75
N LEU A 174 -2.00 -16.11 -0.85
CA LEU A 174 -1.55 -15.25 -1.94
C LEU A 174 -0.02 -15.08 -1.92
N CYS A 175 0.58 -14.94 -0.74
CA CYS A 175 2.03 -14.91 -0.58
C CYS A 175 2.68 -16.22 -1.05
N GLY A 176 2.16 -17.36 -0.63
CA GLY A 176 2.61 -18.68 -1.08
C GLY A 176 2.51 -18.82 -2.60
N LEU A 177 1.41 -18.36 -3.20
CA LEU A 177 1.21 -18.37 -4.64
C LEU A 177 2.21 -17.45 -5.35
N ALA A 178 2.42 -16.22 -4.84
CA ALA A 178 3.38 -15.27 -5.41
C ALA A 178 4.82 -15.80 -5.34
N VAL A 179 5.22 -16.35 -4.19
CA VAL A 179 6.52 -17.00 -4.03
C VAL A 179 6.65 -18.20 -4.95
N PHE A 180 5.64 -19.05 -5.03
CA PHE A 180 5.63 -20.21 -5.93
C PHE A 180 5.81 -19.78 -7.40
N THR A 181 5.09 -18.75 -7.85
CA THR A 181 5.19 -18.24 -9.22
C THR A 181 6.55 -17.59 -9.50
N ALA A 182 7.13 -16.89 -8.52
CA ALA A 182 8.48 -16.30 -8.63
C ALA A 182 9.57 -17.38 -8.69
N LEU A 183 9.43 -18.45 -7.87
CA LEU A 183 10.40 -19.55 -7.84
C LEU A 183 10.25 -20.54 -9.01
N ARG A 184 9.03 -20.74 -9.51
CA ARG A 184 8.71 -21.67 -10.61
C ARG A 184 7.94 -20.96 -11.73
N PRO A 185 8.62 -20.18 -12.57
CA PRO A 185 7.95 -19.43 -13.64
C PRO A 185 7.40 -20.32 -14.78
N ALA A 186 7.87 -21.56 -14.93
CA ALA A 186 7.43 -22.45 -16.01
C ALA A 186 5.91 -22.75 -16.04
N PRO A 187 5.21 -22.96 -14.91
CA PRO A 187 3.75 -23.07 -14.91
C PRO A 187 3.06 -21.78 -15.37
N VAL A 188 3.58 -20.63 -14.95
CA VAL A 188 3.05 -19.32 -15.33
C VAL A 188 3.23 -19.06 -16.81
N GLN A 189 4.41 -19.35 -17.38
CA GLN A 189 4.67 -19.26 -18.81
C GLN A 189 3.70 -20.12 -19.62
N ARG A 190 3.42 -21.36 -19.18
CA ARG A 190 2.42 -22.24 -19.82
C ARG A 190 1.02 -21.66 -19.77
N LEU A 191 0.61 -21.15 -18.61
CA LEU A 191 -0.71 -20.53 -18.44
C LEU A 191 -0.86 -19.30 -19.34
N ILE A 192 0.13 -18.40 -19.33
CA ILE A 192 0.12 -17.18 -20.16
C ILE A 192 0.11 -17.56 -21.65
N ARG A 193 0.90 -18.53 -22.07
CA ARG A 193 0.88 -19.03 -23.45
C ARG A 193 -0.52 -19.54 -23.84
N HIS A 194 -1.16 -20.29 -22.96
CA HIS A 194 -2.54 -20.80 -23.18
C HIS A 194 -3.52 -19.63 -23.33
N ILE A 195 -3.45 -18.64 -22.44
CA ILE A 195 -4.30 -17.44 -22.48
C ILE A 195 -4.06 -16.64 -23.76
N LEU A 196 -2.80 -16.37 -24.13
CA LEU A 196 -2.47 -15.63 -25.35
C LEU A 196 -2.95 -16.37 -26.60
N THR A 197 -2.78 -17.70 -26.66
CA THR A 197 -3.25 -18.52 -27.77
C THR A 197 -4.79 -18.56 -27.82
N PHE A 198 -5.47 -18.62 -26.66
CA PHE A 198 -6.93 -18.54 -26.60
C PHE A 198 -7.44 -17.17 -27.09
N LEU A 199 -6.83 -16.08 -26.62
CA LEU A 199 -7.20 -14.71 -27.03
C LEU A 199 -6.91 -14.45 -28.51
N SER A 200 -5.81 -14.99 -29.06
CA SER A 200 -5.50 -14.87 -30.50
C SER A 200 -6.52 -15.57 -31.40
N ARG A 201 -7.17 -16.65 -30.88
CA ARG A 201 -8.25 -17.35 -31.60
C ARG A 201 -9.58 -16.61 -31.60
N HIS A 202 -9.85 -15.81 -30.53
CA HIS A 202 -11.15 -15.19 -30.33
C HIS A 202 -11.17 -13.69 -30.67
N TRP A 203 -10.03 -13.02 -30.65
CA TRP A 203 -9.92 -11.57 -30.90
C TRP A 203 -9.05 -11.27 -32.10
N LYS A 204 -9.65 -10.77 -33.19
CA LYS A 204 -8.97 -10.40 -34.45
C LYS A 204 -7.79 -9.44 -34.27
N VAL A 205 -7.79 -8.62 -33.22
CA VAL A 205 -6.69 -7.68 -32.93
C VAL A 205 -5.44 -8.45 -32.46
N MET A 206 -5.58 -9.57 -31.75
CA MET A 206 -4.49 -10.42 -31.27
C MET A 206 -4.12 -11.55 -32.26
N ALA A 207 -4.89 -11.73 -33.33
CA ALA A 207 -4.63 -12.70 -34.38
C ALA A 207 -3.55 -12.25 -35.41
N ARG A 208 -2.92 -11.07 -35.19
CA ARG A 208 -1.82 -10.59 -36.05
C ARG A 208 -0.62 -11.51 -35.88
N GLU A 209 -0.02 -11.90 -37.03
CA GLU A 209 1.17 -12.76 -37.06
C GLU A 209 2.28 -12.24 -36.16
N GLY A 210 2.87 -13.13 -35.37
CA GLY A 210 3.98 -12.82 -34.45
C GLY A 210 3.60 -12.10 -33.16
N MET A 211 2.32 -11.82 -32.87
CA MET A 211 1.95 -11.12 -31.64
C MET A 211 2.04 -12.03 -30.41
N VAL A 212 1.72 -13.30 -30.55
CA VAL A 212 1.87 -14.29 -29.48
C VAL A 212 3.34 -14.54 -29.16
N GLU A 213 4.20 -14.69 -30.17
CA GLU A 213 5.65 -14.84 -30.02
C GLU A 213 6.26 -13.63 -29.31
N LYS A 214 5.96 -12.40 -29.77
CA LYS A 214 6.41 -11.16 -29.13
C LYS A 214 5.93 -11.03 -27.69
N GLY A 215 4.72 -11.50 -27.42
CA GLY A 215 4.18 -11.57 -26.05
C GLY A 215 4.96 -12.56 -25.19
N MET A 216 5.27 -13.73 -25.73
CA MET A 216 6.06 -14.76 -25.03
C MET A 216 7.50 -14.33 -24.79
N ASP A 217 8.16 -13.66 -25.74
CA ASP A 217 9.50 -13.11 -25.55
C ASP A 217 9.57 -12.15 -24.35
N LYS A 218 8.57 -11.29 -24.19
CA LYS A 218 8.46 -10.40 -23.02
C LYS A 218 8.23 -11.17 -21.71
N VAL A 219 7.44 -12.22 -21.74
CA VAL A 219 7.22 -13.09 -20.57
C VAL A 219 8.51 -13.84 -20.21
N ASP A 220 9.24 -14.32 -21.18
CA ASP A 220 10.53 -15.01 -20.97
C ASP A 220 11.59 -14.04 -20.41
N GLU A 221 11.63 -12.81 -20.93
CA GLU A 221 12.48 -11.74 -20.39
C GLU A 221 12.13 -11.41 -18.94
N PHE A 222 10.82 -11.19 -18.64
CA PHE A 222 10.33 -10.97 -17.29
C PHE A 222 10.71 -12.09 -16.32
N CYS A 223 10.51 -13.36 -16.71
CA CYS A 223 10.88 -14.51 -15.90
C CYS A 223 12.40 -14.63 -15.69
N ARG A 224 13.20 -14.24 -16.68
CA ARG A 224 14.66 -14.19 -16.60
C ARG A 224 15.09 -13.16 -15.57
N GLN A 225 14.48 -11.97 -15.59
CA GLN A 225 14.73 -10.90 -14.61
C GLN A 225 14.34 -11.31 -13.18
N LEU A 226 13.17 -11.95 -13.00
CA LEU A 226 12.78 -12.47 -11.68
C LEU A 226 13.81 -13.43 -11.10
N ARG A 227 14.38 -14.33 -11.91
CA ARG A 227 15.43 -15.26 -11.47
C ARG A 227 16.74 -14.55 -11.15
N ALA A 228 17.11 -13.53 -11.94
CA ALA A 228 18.31 -12.74 -11.68
C ALA A 228 18.24 -12.02 -10.33
N PHE A 229 17.09 -11.45 -9.98
CA PHE A 229 16.86 -10.86 -8.65
C PHE A 229 16.96 -11.90 -7.54
N GLN A 230 16.35 -13.08 -7.73
CA GLN A 230 16.41 -14.18 -6.77
C GLN A 230 17.84 -14.64 -6.47
N GLY A 231 18.73 -14.65 -7.46
CA GLY A 231 20.14 -15.01 -7.29
C GLY A 231 20.94 -14.00 -6.46
N ASN A 232 20.48 -12.77 -6.31
CA ASN A 232 21.20 -11.71 -5.60
C ASN A 232 20.75 -11.61 -4.13
N ARG A 233 21.36 -12.42 -3.25
CA ARG A 233 21.03 -12.45 -1.81
C ARG A 233 21.18 -11.09 -1.12
N LYS A 234 22.18 -10.29 -1.48
CA LYS A 234 22.40 -8.97 -0.87
C LYS A 234 21.24 -8.03 -1.21
N LEU A 235 20.78 -8.06 -2.47
CA LEU A 235 19.63 -7.26 -2.91
C LEU A 235 18.34 -7.71 -2.21
N LEU A 236 18.11 -9.01 -2.04
CA LEU A 236 16.95 -9.51 -1.32
C LEU A 236 16.96 -9.08 0.14
N VAL A 237 18.09 -9.23 0.85
CA VAL A 237 18.21 -8.76 2.23
C VAL A 237 17.92 -7.27 2.34
N TRP A 238 18.49 -6.46 1.42
CA TRP A 238 18.25 -5.02 1.40
C TRP A 238 16.77 -4.68 1.11
N LEU A 239 16.13 -5.40 0.17
CA LEU A 239 14.71 -5.25 -0.13
C LEU A 239 13.83 -5.56 1.09
N TYR A 240 14.06 -6.71 1.74
CA TYR A 240 13.26 -7.09 2.91
C TYR A 240 13.49 -6.18 4.10
N ALA A 241 14.73 -5.74 4.34
CA ALA A 241 15.05 -4.78 5.39
C ALA A 241 14.40 -3.41 5.14
N GLY A 242 14.44 -2.91 3.89
CA GLY A 242 13.79 -1.68 3.52
C GLY A 242 12.26 -1.77 3.63
N MET A 243 11.65 -2.86 3.14
CA MET A 243 10.20 -3.09 3.29
C MET A 243 9.78 -3.20 4.75
N PHE A 244 10.60 -3.85 5.60
CA PHE A 244 10.35 -3.91 7.04
C PHE A 244 10.38 -2.52 7.67
N LEU A 245 11.37 -1.70 7.31
CA LEU A 245 11.51 -0.32 7.80
C LEU A 245 10.36 0.57 7.34
N GLU A 246 10.01 0.52 6.04
CA GLU A 246 8.89 1.24 5.44
C GLU A 246 7.57 0.92 6.14
N ILE A 247 7.23 -0.36 6.28
CA ILE A 247 5.98 -0.81 6.89
C ILE A 247 5.96 -0.51 8.39
N THR A 248 7.09 -0.65 9.08
CA THR A 248 7.19 -0.32 10.51
C THR A 248 6.92 1.17 10.74
N ALA A 249 7.46 2.04 9.92
CA ALA A 249 7.21 3.48 10.00
C ALA A 249 5.71 3.78 9.81
N LEU A 250 5.07 3.19 8.82
CA LEU A 250 3.63 3.33 8.59
C LEU A 250 2.81 2.84 9.79
N PHE A 251 3.18 1.70 10.38
CA PHE A 251 2.48 1.12 11.52
C PHE A 251 2.76 1.84 12.83
N ALA A 252 3.86 2.59 12.93
CA ALA A 252 4.20 3.38 14.10
C ALA A 252 3.38 4.67 14.25
N VAL A 253 2.69 5.14 13.20
CA VAL A 253 1.89 6.37 13.24
C VAL A 253 0.96 6.43 14.46
N PRO A 254 0.05 5.44 14.71
CA PRO A 254 -0.83 5.51 15.88
C PRO A 254 -0.07 5.47 17.22
N ALA A 255 1.10 4.82 17.27
CA ALA A 255 1.88 4.77 18.49
C ALA A 255 2.48 6.14 18.84
N PHE A 256 2.97 6.88 17.84
CA PHE A 256 3.40 8.26 18.01
C PHE A 256 2.24 9.20 18.34
N LEU A 257 1.08 9.02 17.69
CA LEU A 257 -0.12 9.79 18.00
C LEU A 257 -0.60 9.54 19.43
N TYR A 258 -0.59 8.29 19.88
CA TYR A 258 -0.95 7.90 21.24
C TYR A 258 -0.10 8.64 22.29
N ARG A 259 1.23 8.65 22.07
CA ARG A 259 2.15 9.42 22.92
C ARG A 259 1.95 10.92 22.75
N GLY A 260 1.70 11.39 21.53
CA GLY A 260 1.42 12.80 21.22
C GLY A 260 0.18 13.35 21.91
N LEU A 261 -0.81 12.51 22.20
CA LEU A 261 -2.00 12.85 22.98
C LEU A 261 -1.76 12.76 24.50
N GLY A 262 -0.52 12.55 24.97
CA GLY A 262 -0.20 12.41 26.39
C GLY A 262 -0.58 11.06 26.99
N LEU A 263 -1.05 10.11 26.18
CA LEU A 263 -1.50 8.81 26.67
C LEU A 263 -0.31 7.90 27.02
N SER A 264 -0.51 7.08 28.06
CA SER A 264 0.47 6.11 28.56
C SER A 264 -0.25 4.81 28.97
N GLY A 265 0.51 3.75 29.21
CA GLY A 265 -0.07 2.48 29.68
C GLY A 265 -0.19 1.41 28.58
N VAL A 266 -0.19 1.78 27.28
CA VAL A 266 -0.14 0.84 26.18
C VAL A 266 1.28 0.80 25.60
N SER A 267 1.78 -0.42 25.31
CA SER A 267 3.12 -0.56 24.76
C SER A 267 3.18 -0.07 23.31
N PHE A 268 4.32 0.47 22.91
CA PHE A 268 4.56 0.95 21.54
C PHE A 268 4.35 -0.17 20.50
N TRP A 269 4.82 -1.37 20.82
CA TRP A 269 4.69 -2.54 19.95
C TRP A 269 3.24 -3.02 19.84
N GLU A 270 2.45 -2.94 20.90
CA GLU A 270 1.04 -3.27 20.84
C GLU A 270 0.30 -2.39 19.85
N LEU A 271 0.55 -1.08 19.87
CA LEU A 271 -0.04 -0.13 18.93
C LEU A 271 0.38 -0.41 17.48
N ILE A 272 1.64 -0.76 17.25
CA ILE A 272 2.14 -1.19 15.92
C ILE A 272 1.41 -2.46 15.44
N LEU A 273 1.28 -3.46 16.31
CA LEU A 273 0.60 -4.71 15.97
C LEU A 273 -0.89 -4.50 15.69
N MET A 274 -1.57 -3.68 16.51
CA MET A 274 -2.98 -3.34 16.27
C MET A 274 -3.15 -2.56 14.97
N GLN A 275 -2.23 -1.66 14.62
CA GLN A 275 -2.25 -0.96 13.35
C GLN A 275 -2.15 -1.91 12.15
N CYS A 276 -1.38 -2.98 12.26
CA CYS A 276 -1.37 -4.01 11.23
C CYS A 276 -2.78 -4.61 11.02
N LEU A 277 -3.50 -4.95 12.09
CA LEU A 277 -4.87 -5.49 12.00
C LEU A 277 -5.83 -4.46 11.41
N VAL A 278 -5.70 -3.17 11.78
CA VAL A 278 -6.46 -2.07 11.16
C VAL A 278 -6.24 -2.07 9.65
N MET A 279 -4.99 -2.12 9.20
CA MET A 279 -4.65 -2.09 7.78
C MET A 279 -5.12 -3.33 7.03
N VAL A 280 -5.02 -4.51 7.62
CA VAL A 280 -5.50 -5.77 7.02
C VAL A 280 -7.02 -5.73 6.85
N LEU A 281 -7.76 -5.32 7.88
CA LEU A 281 -9.22 -5.30 7.85
C LEU A 281 -9.77 -4.19 6.95
N SER A 282 -9.10 -3.03 6.92
CA SER A 282 -9.51 -1.89 6.08
C SER A 282 -9.52 -2.21 4.58
N ARG A 283 -8.71 -3.17 4.15
CA ARG A 283 -8.60 -3.58 2.73
C ARG A 283 -9.79 -4.36 2.21
N ILE A 284 -10.72 -4.81 3.07
CA ILE A 284 -11.97 -5.45 2.64
C ILE A 284 -12.84 -4.46 1.85
N ILE A 285 -12.84 -3.19 2.27
CA ILE A 285 -13.64 -2.15 1.63
C ILE A 285 -12.73 -1.43 0.61
N MET A 286 -12.89 -1.79 -0.66
CA MET A 286 -12.10 -1.24 -1.77
C MET A 286 -12.61 0.12 -2.27
N LEU A 287 -12.90 1.04 -1.35
CA LEU A 287 -13.20 2.43 -1.70
C LEU A 287 -11.91 3.26 -1.75
N PRO A 288 -11.87 4.35 -2.54
CA PRO A 288 -10.75 5.30 -2.50
C PRO A 288 -10.41 5.73 -1.08
N GLY A 289 -9.14 5.66 -0.72
CA GLY A 289 -8.66 5.90 0.65
C GLY A 289 -9.17 4.90 1.70
N ASN A 290 -9.73 3.75 1.28
CA ASN A 290 -10.39 2.76 2.16
C ASN A 290 -11.44 3.39 3.09
N ALA A 291 -12.16 4.42 2.60
CA ALA A 291 -13.13 5.17 3.39
C ALA A 291 -14.21 4.25 3.99
N GLY A 292 -14.55 4.45 5.25
CA GLY A 292 -15.45 3.61 6.05
C GLY A 292 -14.78 2.35 6.61
N GLY A 293 -14.02 1.63 5.80
CA GLY A 293 -13.31 0.42 6.24
C GLY A 293 -12.15 0.72 7.18
N ALA A 294 -11.41 1.77 6.89
CA ALA A 294 -10.29 2.17 7.71
C ALA A 294 -10.74 2.75 9.05
N GLU A 295 -11.76 3.62 9.07
CA GLU A 295 -12.34 4.18 10.29
C GLU A 295 -12.98 3.09 11.17
N GLY A 296 -13.77 2.20 10.57
CA GLY A 296 -14.38 1.08 11.29
C GLY A 296 -13.32 0.13 11.87
N SER A 297 -12.26 -0.17 11.13
CA SER A 297 -11.15 -1.00 11.60
C SER A 297 -10.35 -0.30 12.70
N PHE A 298 -10.11 1.01 12.58
CA PHE A 298 -9.43 1.80 13.62
C PHE A 298 -10.27 1.83 14.89
N TYR A 299 -11.57 2.10 14.78
CA TYR A 299 -12.51 2.05 15.92
C TYR A 299 -12.43 0.70 16.63
N LEU A 300 -12.42 -0.39 15.87
CA LEU A 300 -12.48 -1.73 16.40
C LEU A 300 -11.21 -2.14 17.17
N PHE A 301 -10.04 -1.85 16.62
CA PHE A 301 -8.77 -2.29 17.20
C PHE A 301 -8.09 -1.23 18.09
N MET A 302 -8.29 0.05 17.80
CA MET A 302 -7.70 1.14 18.57
C MET A 302 -8.63 1.71 19.63
N GLY A 303 -9.96 1.50 19.51
CA GLY A 303 -10.95 1.99 20.45
C GLY A 303 -10.64 1.62 21.91
N PRO A 304 -10.39 0.34 22.23
CA PRO A 304 -10.05 -0.07 23.60
C PRO A 304 -8.74 0.54 24.13
N LEU A 305 -7.85 0.98 23.24
CA LEU A 305 -6.53 1.52 23.59
C LEU A 305 -6.57 3.04 23.78
N PHE A 306 -7.28 3.75 22.89
CA PHE A 306 -7.40 5.22 22.91
C PHE A 306 -8.50 5.72 23.84
N GLY A 307 -9.50 4.89 24.17
CA GLY A 307 -10.61 5.27 25.05
C GLY A 307 -11.33 6.52 24.54
N GLU A 308 -11.52 7.50 25.41
CA GLU A 308 -12.18 8.78 25.10
C GLU A 308 -11.43 9.62 24.04
N HIS A 309 -10.12 9.40 23.85
CA HIS A 309 -9.31 10.09 22.85
C HIS A 309 -9.39 9.45 21.44
N LEU A 310 -10.23 8.41 21.28
CA LEU A 310 -10.33 7.66 20.01
C LEU A 310 -10.66 8.54 18.82
N ALA A 311 -11.64 9.46 18.96
CA ALA A 311 -12.08 10.32 17.87
C ALA A 311 -10.96 11.25 17.39
N VAL A 312 -10.23 11.87 18.33
CA VAL A 312 -9.07 12.71 18.01
C VAL A 312 -7.96 11.88 17.41
N GLY A 313 -7.64 10.74 18.00
CA GLY A 313 -6.63 9.81 17.46
C GLY A 313 -6.95 9.39 16.03
N MET A 314 -8.21 9.10 15.72
CA MET A 314 -8.66 8.73 14.37
C MET A 314 -8.53 9.89 13.37
N VAL A 315 -8.88 11.12 13.76
CA VAL A 315 -8.72 12.31 12.92
C VAL A 315 -7.24 12.55 12.60
N LEU A 316 -6.39 12.54 13.63
CA LEU A 316 -4.95 12.74 13.46
C LEU A 316 -4.32 11.62 12.63
N TRP A 317 -4.75 10.38 12.85
CA TRP A 317 -4.31 9.24 12.06
C TRP A 317 -4.71 9.35 10.59
N ARG A 318 -5.94 9.79 10.30
CA ARG A 318 -6.37 10.07 8.92
C ARG A 318 -5.63 11.25 8.30
N PHE A 319 -5.34 12.26 9.10
CA PHE A 319 -4.51 13.36 8.64
C PHE A 319 -3.13 12.85 8.20
N ALA A 320 -2.43 12.12 9.04
CA ALA A 320 -1.10 11.61 8.75
C ALA A 320 -1.09 10.56 7.61
N THR A 321 -2.04 9.61 7.58
CA THR A 321 -1.98 8.45 6.65
C THR A 321 -2.72 8.64 5.34
N PHE A 322 -3.59 9.64 5.23
CA PHE A 322 -4.36 9.91 4.03
C PHE A 322 -4.17 11.34 3.51
N LEU A 323 -4.48 12.38 4.32
CA LEU A 323 -4.41 13.75 3.85
C LEU A 323 -2.98 14.18 3.55
N GLU A 324 -2.02 13.80 4.36
CA GLU A 324 -0.61 14.10 4.15
C GLU A 324 -0.10 13.51 2.83
N VAL A 325 -0.44 12.26 2.53
CA VAL A 325 -0.12 11.62 1.24
C VAL A 325 -0.74 12.40 0.08
N MET A 326 -2.01 12.80 0.23
CA MET A 326 -2.72 13.59 -0.79
C MET A 326 -2.07 14.96 -1.01
N LEU A 327 -1.62 15.62 0.05
CA LEU A 327 -0.94 16.91 -0.04
C LEU A 327 0.46 16.77 -0.66
N LEU A 328 1.29 15.88 -0.12
CA LEU A 328 2.67 15.70 -0.59
C LEU A 328 2.70 15.20 -2.04
N GLY A 329 1.98 14.12 -2.34
CA GLY A 329 1.95 13.53 -3.67
C GLY A 329 1.24 14.42 -4.68
N GLY A 330 0.20 15.16 -4.26
CA GLY A 330 -0.50 16.14 -5.10
C GLY A 330 0.40 17.30 -5.50
N VAL A 331 1.08 17.92 -4.55
CA VAL A 331 2.06 19.01 -4.80
C VAL A 331 3.20 18.51 -5.68
N TRP A 332 3.72 17.32 -5.39
CA TRP A 332 4.78 16.69 -6.18
C TRP A 332 4.34 16.40 -7.62
N SER A 333 3.10 15.94 -7.80
CA SER A 333 2.50 15.68 -9.11
C SER A 333 2.37 16.96 -9.95
N VAL A 334 1.89 18.06 -9.34
CA VAL A 334 1.83 19.37 -10.02
C VAL A 334 3.21 19.82 -10.45
N GLY A 335 4.21 19.76 -9.56
CA GLY A 335 5.59 20.15 -9.89
C GLY A 335 6.24 19.30 -10.99
N ARG A 336 5.74 18.07 -11.22
CA ARG A 336 6.25 17.18 -12.26
C ARG A 336 5.59 17.39 -13.62
N PHE A 337 4.30 17.72 -13.64
CA PHE A 337 3.48 17.80 -14.88
C PHE A 337 3.12 19.24 -15.27
N ALA A 338 3.46 20.25 -14.47
CA ALA A 338 3.42 21.66 -14.84
C ALA A 338 4.68 22.06 -15.61
#